data_447ce7cb4d9971b1f0c68e967111546c
#
_entry.id   447ce7cb4d9971b1f0c68e967111546c
#
_cell.length_a   1.000
_cell.length_b   1.000
_cell.length_c   1.000
_cell.angle_alpha   90.00
_cell.angle_beta   90.00
_cell.angle_gamma   90.00
#
_symmetry.space_group_name_H-M   'P 1'
#
loop_
_entity.id
_entity.type
_entity.pdbx_description
1 polymer ?
#
loop_
_entity_poly.entity_id
_entity_poly.type
_entity_poly.pdbx_seq_one_letter_code
_entity_poly.pdbx_strand_id
1 'polypeptide(L)'
;LYLTRLIMKSIHFNSPTIVLITDRVDLDTQLSEQFTNAKGFIGDNTIISVESRMDLRKHLQGRQSGGVFLTTIHKFTEDAALLTDRSNVICISDEAHRSQVNLDQKVKITSKGVKKTFGFAKYLHDSLPNATFVGFTGTPIDATLDVFGKVADTYTMTESVNDEITVRIVYEGRAAKVALHNT
;
A
#
# COMPACT_ATOMS: atom_id res chain seq x y z
N LEU A 1 0.77 -11.75 4.82
CA LEU A 1 0.77 -13.20 4.59
C LEU A 1 -0.58 -13.85 4.91
N TYR A 2 -1.12 -13.71 6.13
CA TYR A 2 -2.40 -14.33 6.51
C TYR A 2 -3.57 -13.85 5.67
N LEU A 3 -3.72 -12.55 5.48
CA LEU A 3 -4.76 -11.98 4.61
C LEU A 3 -4.64 -12.51 3.18
N THR A 4 -3.43 -12.51 2.63
CA THR A 4 -3.16 -13.06 1.29
C THR A 4 -3.61 -14.51 1.18
N ARG A 5 -3.26 -15.35 2.18
CA ARG A 5 -3.72 -16.74 2.24
C ARG A 5 -5.24 -16.84 2.30
N LEU A 6 -5.90 -16.06 3.16
CA LEU A 6 -7.36 -16.08 3.29
C LEU A 6 -8.04 -15.72 1.97
N ILE A 7 -7.56 -14.69 1.30
CA ILE A 7 -8.06 -14.24 0.01
C ILE A 7 -7.84 -15.34 -1.06
N MET A 8 -6.61 -15.86 -1.18
CA MET A 8 -6.26 -16.85 -2.21
C MET A 8 -7.01 -18.18 -2.03
N LYS A 9 -7.32 -18.55 -0.79
CA LYS A 9 -8.03 -19.81 -0.49
C LYS A 9 -9.55 -19.66 -0.41
N SER A 10 -10.05 -18.45 -0.43
CA SER A 10 -11.48 -18.19 -0.36
C SER A 10 -12.15 -18.47 -1.72
N ILE A 11 -13.19 -19.29 -1.70
CA ILE A 11 -14.04 -19.55 -2.87
C ILE A 11 -14.79 -18.30 -3.36
N HIS A 12 -14.97 -17.32 -2.49
CA HIS A 12 -15.70 -16.07 -2.81
C HIS A 12 -14.92 -15.15 -3.73
N PHE A 13 -13.59 -15.22 -3.74
CA PHE A 13 -12.73 -14.33 -4.52
C PHE A 13 -12.29 -14.93 -5.88
N ASN A 14 -12.64 -16.17 -6.16
CA ASN A 14 -12.36 -16.85 -7.45
C ASN A 14 -10.89 -16.73 -7.88
N SER A 15 -9.95 -17.09 -7.00
CA SER A 15 -8.50 -16.99 -7.23
C SER A 15 -8.07 -15.62 -7.76
N PRO A 16 -8.20 -14.54 -7.01
CA PRO A 16 -7.86 -13.21 -7.47
C PRO A 16 -6.36 -13.06 -7.70
N THR A 17 -5.99 -12.10 -8.51
CA THR A 17 -4.61 -11.62 -8.57
C THR A 17 -4.39 -10.62 -7.44
N ILE A 18 -3.34 -10.77 -6.65
CA ILE A 18 -2.99 -9.87 -5.56
C ILE A 18 -1.78 -9.02 -5.95
N VAL A 19 -1.89 -7.70 -5.80
CA VAL A 19 -0.79 -6.76 -5.97
C VAL A 19 -0.49 -6.14 -4.60
N LEU A 20 0.66 -6.47 -4.03
CA LEU A 20 1.14 -5.92 -2.77
C LEU A 20 2.01 -4.69 -3.06
N ILE A 21 1.66 -3.58 -2.45
CA ILE A 21 2.30 -2.28 -2.69
C ILE A 21 2.90 -1.78 -1.39
N THR A 22 4.19 -1.49 -1.41
CA THR A 22 4.92 -0.89 -0.29
C THR A 22 5.44 0.49 -0.66
N ASP A 23 5.70 1.32 0.33
CA ASP A 23 6.34 2.62 0.15
C ASP A 23 7.87 2.50 0.12
N ARG A 24 8.44 1.52 0.81
CA ARG A 24 9.88 1.39 1.05
C ARG A 24 10.50 0.26 0.22
N VAL A 25 11.58 0.59 -0.49
CA VAL A 25 12.32 -0.36 -1.34
C VAL A 25 13.02 -1.45 -0.53
N ASP A 26 13.54 -1.12 0.66
CA ASP A 26 14.18 -2.09 1.56
C ASP A 26 13.18 -3.13 2.10
N LEU A 27 11.93 -2.74 2.33
CA LEU A 27 10.86 -3.67 2.70
C LEU A 27 10.43 -4.58 1.54
N ASP A 28 10.54 -4.12 0.29
CA ASP A 28 10.20 -4.91 -0.90
C ASP A 28 11.04 -6.20 -0.96
N THR A 29 12.33 -6.12 -0.69
CA THR A 29 13.22 -7.30 -0.64
C THR A 29 12.84 -8.26 0.48
N GLN A 30 12.66 -7.77 1.71
CA GLN A 30 12.29 -8.59 2.86
C GLN A 30 10.93 -9.27 2.68
N LEU A 31 9.93 -8.52 2.20
CA LEU A 31 8.60 -9.07 1.90
C LEU A 31 8.67 -10.11 0.79
N SER A 32 9.45 -9.86 -0.26
CA SER A 32 9.65 -10.79 -1.37
C SER A 32 10.20 -12.14 -0.90
N GLU A 33 11.22 -12.12 -0.04
CA GLU A 33 11.78 -13.33 0.57
C GLU A 33 10.76 -14.07 1.44
N GLN A 34 10.07 -13.35 2.33
CA GLN A 34 9.04 -13.91 3.21
C GLN A 34 7.89 -14.55 2.42
N PHE A 35 7.41 -13.87 1.39
CA PHE A 35 6.33 -14.40 0.54
C PHE A 35 6.79 -15.59 -0.29
N THR A 36 8.01 -15.54 -0.82
CA THR A 36 8.60 -16.64 -1.57
C THR A 36 8.76 -17.90 -0.71
N ASN A 37 9.24 -17.75 0.52
CA ASN A 37 9.37 -18.85 1.48
C ASN A 37 8.00 -19.39 1.93
N ALA A 38 6.96 -18.57 1.85
CA ALA A 38 5.60 -18.92 2.27
C ALA A 38 4.69 -19.41 1.13
N LYS A 39 5.19 -19.71 -0.08
CA LYS A 39 4.38 -20.13 -1.24
C LYS A 39 3.40 -21.24 -0.90
N GLY A 40 3.86 -22.30 -0.25
CA GLY A 40 3.02 -23.41 0.18
C GLY A 40 1.92 -23.02 1.17
N PHE A 41 2.22 -22.08 2.07
CA PHE A 41 1.26 -21.55 3.02
C PHE A 41 0.20 -20.69 2.33
N ILE A 42 0.59 -19.82 1.42
CA ILE A 42 -0.31 -18.95 0.65
C ILE A 42 -1.19 -19.78 -0.28
N GLY A 43 -0.61 -20.83 -0.88
CA GLY A 43 -1.30 -21.72 -1.83
C GLY A 43 -1.27 -21.22 -3.25
N ASP A 44 -0.29 -20.37 -3.60
CA ASP A 44 0.01 -19.94 -4.95
C ASP A 44 1.52 -20.04 -5.20
N ASN A 45 1.89 -20.62 -6.35
CA ASN A 45 3.30 -20.76 -6.75
C ASN A 45 3.85 -19.53 -7.47
N THR A 46 2.96 -18.66 -7.95
CA THR A 46 3.33 -17.42 -8.66
C THR A 46 3.45 -16.28 -7.66
N ILE A 47 4.62 -16.13 -7.08
CA ILE A 47 4.96 -15.00 -6.21
C ILE A 47 6.18 -14.31 -6.81
N ILE A 48 6.01 -13.06 -7.25
CA ILE A 48 7.00 -12.32 -8.03
C ILE A 48 7.15 -10.90 -7.48
N SER A 49 8.37 -10.52 -7.15
CA SER A 49 8.73 -9.11 -6.99
C SER A 49 8.96 -8.52 -8.37
N VAL A 50 8.17 -7.54 -8.75
CA VAL A 50 8.26 -6.93 -10.08
C VAL A 50 9.26 -5.79 -10.08
N GLU A 51 10.09 -5.74 -11.11
CA GLU A 51 11.17 -4.76 -11.22
C GLU A 51 10.64 -3.37 -11.65
N SER A 52 9.59 -3.36 -12.44
CA SER A 52 9.02 -2.13 -13.00
C SER A 52 7.52 -2.25 -13.26
N ARG A 53 6.87 -1.12 -13.52
CA ARG A 53 5.48 -1.08 -13.96
C ARG A 53 5.26 -1.86 -15.27
N MET A 54 6.20 -1.79 -16.20
CA MET A 54 6.16 -2.54 -17.46
C MET A 54 6.27 -4.05 -17.22
N ASP A 55 7.07 -4.45 -16.25
CA ASP A 55 7.19 -5.83 -15.83
C ASP A 55 5.88 -6.34 -15.22
N LEU A 56 5.26 -5.58 -14.31
CA LEU A 56 3.92 -5.88 -13.80
C LEU A 56 2.90 -6.05 -14.92
N ARG A 57 2.92 -5.16 -15.91
CA ARG A 57 2.02 -5.23 -17.07
C ARG A 57 2.19 -6.54 -17.84
N LYS A 58 3.42 -6.98 -18.10
CA LYS A 58 3.67 -8.27 -18.77
C LYS A 58 3.10 -9.45 -18.00
N HIS A 59 3.24 -9.44 -16.68
CA HIS A 59 2.69 -10.51 -15.82
C HIS A 59 1.17 -10.50 -15.74
N LEU A 60 0.54 -9.34 -15.84
CA LEU A 60 -0.92 -9.21 -15.82
C LEU A 60 -1.56 -9.46 -17.19
N GLN A 61 -0.81 -9.25 -18.27
CA GLN A 61 -1.31 -9.43 -19.63
C GLN A 61 -1.64 -10.90 -19.92
N GLY A 62 -2.89 -11.15 -20.31
CA GLY A 62 -3.39 -12.51 -20.58
C GLY A 62 -3.66 -13.36 -19.34
N ARG A 63 -3.30 -12.90 -18.13
CA ARG A 63 -3.59 -13.60 -16.88
C ARG A 63 -5.08 -13.49 -16.55
N GLN A 64 -5.71 -14.61 -16.20
CA GLN A 64 -7.13 -14.65 -15.84
C GLN A 64 -7.35 -14.73 -14.33
N SER A 65 -6.44 -15.35 -13.58
CA SER A 65 -6.57 -15.56 -12.12
C SER A 65 -5.23 -15.82 -11.46
N GLY A 66 -5.22 -15.78 -10.13
CA GLY A 66 -4.08 -16.13 -9.30
C GLY A 66 -2.89 -15.17 -9.43
N GLY A 67 -1.84 -15.49 -8.70
CA GLY A 67 -0.59 -14.76 -8.65
C GLY A 67 -0.56 -13.65 -7.60
N VAL A 68 0.60 -13.53 -6.96
CA VAL A 68 0.92 -12.48 -5.98
C VAL A 68 2.12 -11.70 -6.50
N PHE A 69 1.93 -10.41 -6.72
CA PHE A 69 2.95 -9.50 -7.26
C PHE A 69 3.30 -8.46 -6.23
N LEU A 70 4.58 -8.37 -5.87
CA LEU A 70 5.11 -7.37 -4.95
C LEU A 70 5.72 -6.21 -5.75
N THR A 71 5.43 -5.00 -5.32
CA THR A 71 5.90 -3.79 -6.00
C THR A 71 5.99 -2.62 -5.03
N THR A 72 6.69 -1.56 -5.42
CA THR A 72 6.69 -0.30 -4.69
C THR A 72 5.83 0.74 -5.38
N ILE A 73 5.22 1.63 -4.60
CA ILE A 73 4.35 2.70 -5.14
C ILE A 73 5.09 3.62 -6.12
N HIS A 74 6.40 3.79 -5.92
CA HIS A 74 7.25 4.64 -6.76
C HIS A 74 7.39 4.15 -8.21
N LYS A 75 7.05 2.89 -8.48
CA LYS A 75 7.02 2.33 -9.85
C LYS A 75 5.80 2.81 -10.65
N PHE A 76 4.78 3.41 -9.98
CA PHE A 76 3.61 4.02 -10.61
C PHE A 76 3.84 5.52 -10.81
N THR A 77 4.65 5.87 -11.80
CA THR A 77 4.93 7.24 -12.21
C THR A 77 3.98 7.71 -13.31
N GLU A 78 4.30 8.78 -13.98
CA GLU A 78 3.48 9.56 -14.92
C GLU A 78 2.75 8.78 -16.05
N ASP A 79 3.01 7.50 -16.22
CA ASP A 79 2.32 6.65 -17.19
C ASP A 79 1.06 6.02 -16.56
N ALA A 80 -0.12 6.49 -16.98
CA ALA A 80 -1.43 5.96 -16.58
C ALA A 80 -1.97 4.87 -17.52
N ALA A 81 -1.12 4.25 -18.36
CA ALA A 81 -1.57 3.21 -19.26
C ALA A 81 -2.16 2.03 -18.47
N LEU A 82 -3.27 1.50 -18.95
CA LEU A 82 -3.99 0.38 -18.35
C LEU A 82 -3.06 -0.83 -18.13
N LEU A 83 -3.04 -1.36 -16.91
CA LEU A 83 -2.39 -2.62 -16.58
C LEU A 83 -3.33 -3.79 -16.83
N THR A 84 -4.54 -3.69 -16.31
CA THR A 84 -5.64 -4.62 -16.57
C THR A 84 -6.98 -3.98 -16.18
N ASP A 85 -8.04 -4.36 -16.84
CA ASP A 85 -9.42 -3.95 -16.55
C ASP A 85 -10.19 -5.01 -15.71
N ARG A 86 -9.51 -6.05 -15.28
CA ARG A 86 -10.11 -7.14 -14.51
C ARG A 86 -10.57 -6.64 -13.13
N SER A 87 -11.74 -7.14 -12.69
CA SER A 87 -12.29 -6.86 -11.36
C SER A 87 -11.80 -7.82 -10.26
N ASN A 88 -11.25 -9.00 -10.62
CA ASN A 88 -10.69 -9.93 -9.64
C ASN A 88 -9.19 -9.65 -9.38
N VAL A 89 -8.87 -8.39 -9.19
CA VAL A 89 -7.55 -7.91 -8.76
C VAL A 89 -7.71 -7.19 -7.44
N ILE A 90 -6.88 -7.52 -6.46
CA ILE A 90 -6.88 -6.92 -5.13
C ILE A 90 -5.53 -6.28 -4.89
N CYS A 91 -5.53 -4.95 -4.72
CA CYS A 91 -4.35 -4.17 -4.38
C CYS A 91 -4.30 -3.98 -2.87
N ILE A 92 -3.25 -4.46 -2.24
CA ILE A 92 -3.02 -4.32 -0.80
C ILE A 92 -1.85 -3.38 -0.60
N SER A 93 -2.10 -2.24 0.04
CA SER A 93 -1.10 -1.21 0.29
C SER A 93 -0.72 -1.15 1.75
N ASP A 94 0.57 -1.29 2.02
CA ASP A 94 1.13 -1.05 3.35
C ASP A 94 1.54 0.41 3.51
N GLU A 95 1.48 0.94 4.73
CA GLU A 95 1.73 2.36 5.08
C GLU A 95 0.95 3.32 4.16
N ALA A 96 -0.33 3.02 3.95
CA ALA A 96 -1.18 3.68 2.95
C ALA A 96 -1.30 5.21 3.12
N HIS A 97 -1.00 5.77 4.31
CA HIS A 97 -1.01 7.20 4.60
C HIS A 97 0.16 7.99 3.99
N ARG A 98 1.21 7.31 3.52
CA ARG A 98 2.42 7.97 3.01
C ARG A 98 2.23 8.48 1.58
N SER A 99 3.03 8.00 0.64
CA SER A 99 3.05 8.45 -0.76
C SER A 99 1.81 8.05 -1.58
N GLN A 100 0.89 7.27 -1.02
CA GLN A 100 -0.24 6.66 -1.69
C GLN A 100 -1.54 7.47 -1.63
N VAL A 101 -1.54 8.66 -1.01
CA VAL A 101 -2.76 9.41 -0.69
C VAL A 101 -3.03 10.64 -1.59
N ASN A 102 -2.18 10.93 -2.57
CA ASN A 102 -2.38 12.12 -3.40
C ASN A 102 -3.13 11.79 -4.68
N LEU A 103 -4.42 12.13 -4.71
CA LEU A 103 -5.23 12.19 -5.93
C LEU A 103 -5.14 13.56 -6.61
N ASP A 104 -4.62 14.58 -5.91
CA ASP A 104 -4.59 15.96 -6.36
C ASP A 104 -3.64 16.21 -7.52
N GLN A 105 -4.08 17.07 -8.41
CA GLN A 105 -3.30 17.55 -9.53
C GLN A 105 -2.29 18.62 -9.07
N LYS A 106 -0.99 18.36 -9.23
CA LYS A 106 0.04 19.37 -9.08
C LYS A 106 0.38 19.97 -10.45
N VAL A 107 0.26 21.30 -10.56
CA VAL A 107 0.64 22.03 -11.77
C VAL A 107 2.04 22.62 -11.56
N LYS A 108 3.00 22.18 -12.37
CA LYS A 108 4.33 22.81 -12.45
C LYS A 108 4.44 23.59 -13.75
N ILE A 109 4.69 24.88 -13.62
CA ILE A 109 4.98 25.75 -14.76
C ILE A 109 6.51 25.67 -14.98
N THR A 110 6.91 25.21 -16.14
CA THR A 110 8.31 25.12 -16.53
C THR A 110 8.56 25.99 -17.76
N SER A 111 9.80 26.32 -18.05
CA SER A 111 10.19 27.05 -19.26
C SER A 111 9.76 26.36 -20.57
N LYS A 112 9.40 25.09 -20.51
CA LYS A 112 8.93 24.27 -21.66
C LYS A 112 7.39 24.10 -21.70
N GLY A 113 6.64 24.74 -20.77
CA GLY A 113 5.19 24.66 -20.71
C GLY A 113 4.65 24.23 -19.34
N VAL A 114 3.34 24.03 -19.26
CA VAL A 114 2.64 23.59 -18.06
C VAL A 114 2.66 22.07 -18.00
N LYS A 115 3.30 21.50 -16.98
CA LYS A 115 3.27 20.07 -16.70
C LYS A 115 2.30 19.80 -15.55
N LYS A 116 1.29 18.95 -15.81
CA LYS A 116 0.34 18.47 -14.82
C LYS A 116 0.84 17.12 -14.32
N THR A 117 1.01 16.98 -13.00
CA THR A 117 1.38 15.71 -12.35
C THR A 117 0.36 15.39 -11.27
N PHE A 118 0.03 14.13 -11.16
CA PHE A 118 -0.82 13.60 -10.09
C PHE A 118 0.02 12.83 -9.07
N GLY A 119 -0.57 12.47 -7.94
CA GLY A 119 0.05 11.56 -6.99
C GLY A 119 0.07 10.11 -7.51
N PHE A 120 0.89 9.28 -6.90
CA PHE A 120 1.02 7.86 -7.27
C PHE A 120 -0.31 7.10 -7.16
N ALA A 121 -1.13 7.44 -6.16
CA ALA A 121 -2.46 6.83 -6.00
C ALA A 121 -3.34 7.00 -7.24
N LYS A 122 -3.34 8.19 -7.85
CA LYS A 122 -4.10 8.44 -9.07
C LYS A 122 -3.63 7.56 -10.23
N TYR A 123 -2.32 7.47 -10.46
CA TYR A 123 -1.77 6.63 -11.52
C TYR A 123 -2.05 5.13 -11.28
N LEU A 124 -2.02 4.70 -10.02
CA LEU A 124 -2.36 3.34 -9.65
C LEU A 124 -3.82 3.02 -9.95
N HIS A 125 -4.75 3.87 -9.51
CA HIS A 125 -6.18 3.70 -9.74
C HIS A 125 -6.54 3.74 -11.23
N ASP A 126 -5.96 4.67 -11.99
CA ASP A 126 -6.19 4.76 -13.44
C ASP A 126 -5.64 3.53 -14.18
N SER A 127 -4.60 2.89 -13.64
CA SER A 127 -4.00 1.69 -14.21
C SER A 127 -4.78 0.41 -13.92
N LEU A 128 -5.55 0.39 -12.85
CA LEU A 128 -6.31 -0.77 -12.34
C LEU A 128 -7.75 -0.33 -11.95
N PRO A 129 -8.56 0.17 -12.90
CA PRO A 129 -9.80 0.88 -12.60
C PRO A 129 -10.87 0.02 -11.92
N ASN A 130 -10.82 -1.29 -12.08
CA ASN A 130 -11.81 -2.23 -11.53
C ASN A 130 -11.24 -3.06 -10.35
N ALA A 131 -10.02 -2.77 -9.91
CA ALA A 131 -9.42 -3.48 -8.77
C ALA A 131 -10.04 -3.03 -7.44
N THR A 132 -10.01 -3.93 -6.46
CA THR A 132 -10.32 -3.61 -5.07
C THR A 132 -9.05 -3.11 -4.37
N PHE A 133 -9.13 -1.96 -3.69
CA PHE A 133 -8.00 -1.38 -2.97
C PHE A 133 -8.21 -1.52 -1.47
N VAL A 134 -7.19 -2.02 -0.77
CA VAL A 134 -7.16 -2.19 0.69
C VAL A 134 -5.90 -1.52 1.22
N GLY A 135 -6.05 -0.56 2.12
CA GLY A 135 -4.95 0.15 2.77
C GLY A 135 -4.76 -0.29 4.22
N PHE A 136 -3.52 -0.54 4.60
CA PHE A 136 -3.11 -0.73 5.99
C PHE A 136 -2.31 0.50 6.43
N THR A 137 -2.64 1.04 7.60
CA THR A 137 -1.94 2.20 8.16
C THR A 137 -2.14 2.31 9.66
N GLY A 138 -1.10 2.68 10.39
CA GLY A 138 -1.21 3.03 11.81
C GLY A 138 -1.67 4.48 12.04
N THR A 139 -1.68 5.32 11.01
CA THR A 139 -2.00 6.76 11.09
C THR A 139 -2.87 7.21 9.92
N PRO A 140 -4.16 6.81 9.88
CA PRO A 140 -5.05 7.23 8.80
C PRO A 140 -5.24 8.76 8.82
N ILE A 141 -5.21 9.35 7.65
CA ILE A 141 -5.52 10.77 7.40
C ILE A 141 -6.69 10.86 6.42
N ASP A 142 -7.36 12.01 6.32
CA ASP A 142 -8.53 12.17 5.44
C ASP A 142 -8.22 11.75 4.00
N ALA A 143 -7.06 12.14 3.48
CA ALA A 143 -6.62 11.74 2.13
C ALA A 143 -6.45 10.21 1.98
N THR A 144 -6.22 9.45 3.05
CA THR A 144 -6.22 7.97 3.01
C THR A 144 -7.63 7.44 2.77
N LEU A 145 -8.62 8.05 3.41
CA LEU A 145 -10.02 7.68 3.24
C LEU A 145 -10.54 7.99 1.82
N ASP A 146 -10.07 9.07 1.22
CA ASP A 146 -10.42 9.45 -0.16
C ASP A 146 -9.93 8.39 -1.17
N VAL A 147 -8.80 7.75 -0.90
CA VAL A 147 -8.20 6.74 -1.78
C VAL A 147 -8.72 5.34 -1.52
N PHE A 148 -8.82 4.93 -0.25
CA PHE A 148 -9.12 3.55 0.14
C PHE A 148 -10.55 3.36 0.67
N GLY A 149 -11.30 4.44 0.86
CA GLY A 149 -12.65 4.40 1.41
C GLY A 149 -12.67 4.41 2.92
N LYS A 150 -13.81 4.02 3.49
CA LYS A 150 -14.05 4.03 4.94
C LYS A 150 -13.19 3.00 5.65
N VAL A 151 -12.83 3.31 6.91
CA VAL A 151 -12.16 2.36 7.80
C VAL A 151 -13.05 1.11 7.97
N ALA A 152 -12.49 -0.05 7.64
CA ALA A 152 -13.16 -1.32 7.75
C ALA A 152 -13.00 -1.94 9.15
N ASP A 153 -11.80 -1.76 9.73
CA ASP A 153 -11.46 -2.27 11.06
C ASP A 153 -10.33 -1.46 11.68
N THR A 154 -10.28 -1.41 13.01
CA THR A 154 -9.27 -0.65 13.77
C THR A 154 -8.80 -1.47 14.95
N TYR A 155 -7.48 -1.58 15.13
CA TYR A 155 -6.86 -2.13 16.33
C TYR A 155 -6.10 -1.01 17.04
N THR A 156 -6.65 -0.53 18.15
CA THR A 156 -6.16 0.65 18.86
C THR A 156 -5.03 0.32 19.84
N MET A 157 -4.26 1.34 20.25
CA MET A 157 -3.27 1.21 21.33
C MET A 157 -3.90 0.70 22.64
N THR A 158 -5.15 1.09 22.93
CA THR A 158 -5.87 0.64 24.12
C THR A 158 -6.15 -0.86 24.05
N GLU A 159 -6.62 -1.34 22.91
CA GLU A 159 -6.84 -2.78 22.68
C GLU A 159 -5.54 -3.54 22.78
N SER A 160 -4.46 -3.05 22.17
CA SER A 160 -3.14 -3.66 22.21
C SER A 160 -2.55 -3.77 23.65
N VAL A 161 -2.82 -2.77 24.49
CA VAL A 161 -2.44 -2.82 25.91
C VAL A 161 -3.30 -3.82 26.68
N ASN A 162 -4.60 -3.87 26.41
CA ASN A 162 -5.52 -4.82 27.06
C ASN A 162 -5.21 -6.27 26.68
N ASP A 163 -4.75 -6.50 25.44
CA ASP A 163 -4.31 -7.80 24.93
C ASP A 163 -2.87 -8.15 25.33
N GLU A 164 -2.24 -7.33 26.16
CA GLU A 164 -0.86 -7.51 26.64
C GLU A 164 0.21 -7.57 25.53
N ILE A 165 -0.10 -7.08 24.33
CA ILE A 165 0.84 -7.05 23.19
C ILE A 165 1.80 -5.88 23.31
N THR A 166 1.33 -4.72 23.82
CA THR A 166 2.15 -3.54 24.07
C THR A 166 2.06 -3.10 25.53
N VAL A 167 3.13 -2.44 26.00
CA VAL A 167 3.17 -1.87 27.35
C VAL A 167 2.45 -0.53 27.38
N ARG A 168 1.85 -0.21 28.54
CA ARG A 168 1.21 1.09 28.75
C ARG A 168 2.25 2.19 28.76
N ILE A 169 2.06 3.22 27.94
CA ILE A 169 2.90 4.41 27.93
C ILE A 169 2.43 5.34 29.05
N VAL A 170 3.35 5.67 29.97
CA VAL A 170 3.15 6.69 31.00
C VAL A 170 3.93 7.93 30.59
N TYR A 171 3.25 9.04 30.36
CA TYR A 171 3.85 10.30 30.00
C TYR A 171 3.98 11.19 31.24
N GLU A 172 5.20 11.62 31.59
CA GLU A 172 5.47 12.61 32.62
C GLU A 172 6.06 13.87 31.97
N GLY A 173 5.24 14.91 31.89
CA GLY A 173 5.69 16.22 31.40
C GLY A 173 6.40 17.01 32.49
N ARG A 174 7.70 17.27 32.32
CA ARG A 174 8.47 18.17 33.20
C ARG A 174 8.78 19.46 32.47
N ALA A 175 8.21 20.58 32.94
CA ALA A 175 8.59 21.90 32.46
C ALA A 175 9.91 22.33 33.09
N ALA A 176 10.91 22.69 32.29
CA ALA A 176 12.13 23.31 32.77
C ALA A 176 11.82 24.74 33.22
N LYS A 177 12.06 25.07 34.52
CA LYS A 177 12.03 26.44 35.00
C LYS A 177 13.38 27.07 34.67
N VAL A 178 13.44 27.90 33.64
CA VAL A 178 14.61 28.72 33.33
C VAL A 178 14.44 30.06 34.07
N ALA A 179 15.26 30.30 35.07
CA ALA A 179 15.37 31.61 35.71
C ALA A 179 16.45 32.43 34.98
N LEU A 180 16.07 33.53 34.34
CA LEU A 180 17.03 34.53 33.84
C LEU A 180 17.53 35.35 35.04
N HIS A 181 18.80 35.16 35.39
CA HIS A 181 19.50 36.09 36.25
C HIS A 181 20.02 37.24 35.38
N ASN A 182 19.38 38.40 35.51
CA ASN A 182 19.98 39.66 35.03
C ASN A 182 21.13 40.05 35.98
N THR A 183 22.34 40.03 35.47
CA THR A 183 23.49 40.76 36.05
C THR A 183 23.56 42.15 35.48
#